data_25297da4e617ecdcf03c9bcc460c35d7
#
_entry.id   25297da4e617ecdcf03c9bcc460c35d7
#
_cell.length_a   1.000
_cell.length_b   1.000
_cell.length_c   1.000
_cell.angle_alpha   90.00
_cell.angle_beta   90.00
_cell.angle_gamma   90.00
#
_symmetry.space_group_name_H-M   'P 1'
#
loop_
_entity.id
_entity.type
_entity.pdbx_description
1 polymer ?
#
loop_
_entity_poly.entity_id
_entity_poly.type
_entity_poly.pdbx_seq_one_letter_code
_entity_poly.pdbx_strand_id
1 'polypeptide(L)'
;MNAKYGITNKEIVDLFVSLIGFHELGHIYANSYGATFPNKWTFEFAATYFAYFYLDQNFTKERDIWIDVSEILVKEINPQYTTLDDFEEMYVNVGVENYAWFQVIFLLQVEKVYKYQGKAFLNKLQNHTWNPTSKTEYLNEMDNIGGGFTKWAQQYKLQ
;
A
#
# COMPACT_ATOMS: atom_id res chain seq x y z
N MET A 1 -0.38 21.72 3.72
CA MET A 1 0.55 21.19 2.71
C MET A 1 1.47 22.28 2.15
N ASN A 2 0.95 23.31 1.48
CA ASN A 2 1.76 24.37 0.87
C ASN A 2 2.72 25.04 1.85
N ALA A 3 2.25 25.36 3.08
CA ALA A 3 3.10 25.99 4.11
C ALA A 3 4.19 25.06 4.66
N LYS A 4 3.94 23.75 4.74
CA LYS A 4 4.89 22.77 5.28
C LYS A 4 6.04 22.47 4.31
N TYR A 5 5.73 22.35 3.01
CA TYR A 5 6.69 21.90 2.02
C TYR A 5 7.14 22.98 1.02
N GLY A 6 6.50 24.15 1.06
CA GLY A 6 6.79 25.23 0.13
C GLY A 6 6.43 24.91 -1.34
N ILE A 7 5.42 24.07 -1.55
CA ILE A 7 4.97 23.63 -2.88
C ILE A 7 3.52 24.06 -3.15
N THR A 8 3.21 24.28 -4.41
CA THR A 8 1.86 24.65 -4.88
C THR A 8 0.96 23.42 -5.01
N ASN A 9 -0.36 23.62 -5.11
CA ASN A 9 -1.31 22.54 -5.37
C ASN A 9 -1.01 21.81 -6.69
N LYS A 10 -0.55 22.55 -7.72
CA LYS A 10 -0.15 21.95 -9.00
C LYS A 10 1.03 20.99 -8.81
N GLU A 11 2.06 21.41 -8.08
CA GLU A 11 3.22 20.57 -7.81
C GLU A 11 2.86 19.34 -6.97
N ILE A 12 1.87 19.43 -6.08
CA ILE A 12 1.33 18.27 -5.35
C ILE A 12 0.71 17.27 -6.33
N VAL A 13 -0.10 17.74 -7.28
CA VAL A 13 -0.73 16.87 -8.30
C VAL A 13 0.32 16.23 -9.20
N ASP A 14 1.28 17.02 -9.70
CA ASP A 14 2.37 16.52 -10.56
C ASP A 14 3.21 15.47 -9.82
N LEU A 15 3.48 15.69 -8.53
CA LEU A 15 4.14 14.72 -7.67
C LEU A 15 3.32 13.44 -7.53
N PHE A 16 2.02 13.55 -7.25
CA PHE A 16 1.14 12.38 -7.07
C PHE A 16 1.09 11.50 -8.33
N VAL A 17 1.07 12.11 -9.51
CA VAL A 17 1.18 11.39 -10.80
C VAL A 17 2.53 10.67 -10.90
N SER A 18 3.62 11.30 -10.47
CA SER A 18 4.95 10.68 -10.46
C SER A 18 5.02 9.50 -9.50
N LEU A 19 4.34 9.58 -8.35
CA LEU A 19 4.28 8.50 -7.35
C LEU A 19 3.56 7.26 -7.88
N ILE A 20 2.55 7.43 -8.76
CA ILE A 20 1.93 6.31 -9.48
C ILE A 20 2.99 5.57 -10.30
N GLY A 21 3.88 6.28 -10.99
CA GLY A 21 4.99 5.68 -11.73
C GLY A 21 5.91 4.82 -10.86
N PHE A 22 6.23 5.26 -9.64
CA PHE A 22 7.02 4.46 -8.70
C PHE A 22 6.24 3.23 -8.21
N HIS A 23 4.93 3.33 -8.02
CA HIS A 23 4.09 2.20 -7.69
C HIS A 23 4.08 1.15 -8.82
N GLU A 24 3.93 1.57 -10.07
CA GLU A 24 3.99 0.66 -11.23
C GLU A 24 5.35 -0.03 -11.36
N LEU A 25 6.45 0.71 -11.12
CA LEU A 25 7.78 0.10 -11.01
C LEU A 25 7.85 -0.90 -9.86
N GLY A 26 7.14 -0.67 -8.77
CA GLY A 26 7.02 -1.58 -7.64
C GLY A 26 6.47 -2.95 -8.06
N HIS A 27 5.48 -3.02 -8.96
CA HIS A 27 5.00 -4.28 -9.53
C HIS A 27 6.08 -5.05 -10.29
N ILE A 28 6.89 -4.34 -11.07
CA ILE A 28 8.00 -4.94 -11.82
C ILE A 28 9.04 -5.50 -10.83
N TYR A 29 9.38 -4.75 -9.79
CA TYR A 29 10.31 -5.20 -8.76
C TYR A 29 9.76 -6.38 -7.96
N ALA A 30 8.50 -6.36 -7.55
CA ALA A 30 7.87 -7.47 -6.82
C ALA A 30 7.97 -8.78 -7.61
N ASN A 31 7.65 -8.74 -8.90
CA ASN A 31 7.77 -9.88 -9.80
C ASN A 31 9.24 -10.34 -9.98
N SER A 32 10.15 -9.39 -10.18
CA SER A 32 11.59 -9.67 -10.38
C SER A 32 12.25 -10.21 -9.12
N TYR A 33 11.72 -9.86 -7.94
CA TYR A 33 12.21 -10.29 -6.65
C TYR A 33 11.81 -11.73 -6.31
N GLY A 34 10.94 -12.34 -7.14
CA GLY A 34 10.49 -13.72 -6.97
C GLY A 34 9.45 -13.91 -5.86
N ALA A 35 8.85 -12.82 -5.39
CA ALA A 35 7.73 -12.90 -4.46
C ALA A 35 6.47 -13.36 -5.19
N THR A 36 5.73 -14.27 -4.58
CA THR A 36 4.42 -14.72 -5.07
C THR A 36 3.34 -14.22 -4.16
N PHE A 37 2.21 -13.82 -4.75
CA PHE A 37 1.08 -13.28 -4.00
C PHE A 37 -0.19 -14.03 -4.38
N PRO A 38 -0.92 -14.59 -3.40
CA PRO A 38 -2.12 -15.38 -3.69
C PRO A 38 -3.34 -14.52 -4.04
N ASN A 39 -3.29 -13.23 -3.81
CA ASN A 39 -4.37 -12.30 -4.11
C ASN A 39 -3.85 -10.92 -4.57
N LYS A 40 -4.76 -10.12 -5.13
CA LYS A 40 -4.44 -8.85 -5.77
C LYS A 40 -4.07 -7.76 -4.77
N TRP A 41 -4.76 -7.70 -3.63
CA TRP A 41 -4.51 -6.64 -2.67
C TRP A 41 -3.08 -6.72 -2.07
N THR A 42 -2.54 -7.92 -1.87
CA THR A 42 -1.14 -8.05 -1.42
C THR A 42 -0.14 -7.77 -2.52
N PHE A 43 -0.50 -8.02 -3.76
CA PHE A 43 0.31 -7.62 -4.90
C PHE A 43 0.40 -6.09 -4.99
N GLU A 44 -0.73 -5.38 -4.84
CA GLU A 44 -0.79 -3.92 -4.75
C GLU A 44 -0.03 -3.38 -3.52
N PHE A 45 -0.23 -4.02 -2.37
CA PHE A 45 0.49 -3.67 -1.14
C PHE A 45 2.01 -3.81 -1.31
N ALA A 46 2.47 -4.88 -1.91
CA ALA A 46 3.89 -5.12 -2.16
C ALA A 46 4.48 -4.10 -3.14
N ALA A 47 3.77 -3.75 -4.22
CA ALA A 47 4.19 -2.71 -5.15
C ALA A 47 4.35 -1.36 -4.43
N THR A 48 3.38 -0.99 -3.60
CA THR A 48 3.44 0.21 -2.76
C THR A 48 4.62 0.15 -1.78
N TYR A 49 4.91 -1.03 -1.21
CA TYR A 49 6.05 -1.20 -0.30
C TYR A 49 7.39 -0.98 -0.99
N PHE A 50 7.58 -1.52 -2.20
CA PHE A 50 8.78 -1.27 -3.00
C PHE A 50 8.93 0.20 -3.37
N ALA A 51 7.84 0.85 -3.79
CA ALA A 51 7.84 2.28 -4.08
C ALA A 51 8.24 3.10 -2.85
N TYR A 52 7.63 2.82 -1.71
CA TYR A 52 7.94 3.49 -0.44
C TYR A 52 9.41 3.29 -0.04
N PHE A 53 9.90 2.05 -0.09
CA PHE A 53 11.31 1.73 0.19
C PHE A 53 12.26 2.53 -0.71
N TYR A 54 11.98 2.60 -2.00
CA TYR A 54 12.80 3.35 -2.95
C TYR A 54 12.79 4.85 -2.65
N LEU A 55 11.63 5.42 -2.35
CA LEU A 55 11.48 6.82 -1.98
C LEU A 55 12.17 7.14 -0.66
N ASP A 56 12.08 6.25 0.32
CA ASP A 56 12.78 6.43 1.60
C ASP A 56 14.29 6.55 1.46
N GLN A 57 14.87 5.83 0.50
CA GLN A 57 16.31 5.86 0.25
C GLN A 57 16.78 7.04 -0.62
N ASN A 58 15.92 7.57 -1.48
CA ASN A 58 16.34 8.49 -2.53
C ASN A 58 15.58 9.82 -2.54
N PHE A 59 14.33 9.85 -2.05
CA PHE A 59 13.41 10.98 -2.19
C PHE A 59 12.53 11.12 -0.94
N THR A 60 13.17 11.39 0.21
CA THR A 60 12.47 11.41 1.51
C THR A 60 11.41 12.50 1.61
N LYS A 61 11.62 13.65 0.96
CA LYS A 61 10.63 14.74 0.92
C LYS A 61 9.36 14.30 0.18
N GLU A 62 9.51 13.65 -0.97
CA GLU A 62 8.42 13.14 -1.79
C GLU A 62 7.66 12.04 -1.05
N ARG A 63 8.36 11.13 -0.37
CA ARG A 63 7.75 10.14 0.53
C ARG A 63 6.90 10.79 1.60
N ASP A 64 7.42 11.81 2.29
CA ASP A 64 6.69 12.48 3.37
C ASP A 64 5.44 13.21 2.86
N ILE A 65 5.53 13.83 1.68
CA ILE A 65 4.37 14.44 1.02
C ILE A 65 3.33 13.38 0.67
N TRP A 66 3.75 12.21 0.19
CA TRP A 66 2.85 11.12 -0.15
C TRP A 66 2.07 10.65 1.08
N ILE A 67 2.74 10.47 2.21
CA ILE A 67 2.09 10.12 3.48
C ILE A 67 1.11 11.21 3.92
N ASP A 68 1.55 12.48 4.01
CA ASP A 68 0.71 13.57 4.47
C ASP A 68 -0.56 13.76 3.60
N VAL A 69 -0.42 13.63 2.28
CA VAL A 69 -1.58 13.67 1.36
C VAL A 69 -2.51 12.50 1.63
N SER A 70 -1.96 11.31 1.83
CA SER A 70 -2.74 10.10 2.09
C SER A 70 -3.50 10.16 3.44
N GLU A 71 -2.92 10.76 4.47
CA GLU A 71 -3.60 11.01 5.75
C GLU A 71 -4.80 11.95 5.62
N ILE A 72 -4.78 12.85 4.64
CA ILE A 72 -5.93 13.71 4.29
C ILE A 72 -6.94 12.90 3.48
N LEU A 73 -6.50 12.26 2.40
CA LEU A 73 -7.36 11.58 1.45
C LEU A 73 -8.16 10.43 2.08
N VAL A 74 -7.59 9.70 3.04
CA VAL A 74 -8.31 8.62 3.73
C VAL A 74 -9.56 9.10 4.47
N LYS A 75 -9.63 10.38 4.81
CA LYS A 75 -10.77 11.01 5.50
C LYS A 75 -11.76 11.67 4.54
N GLU A 76 -11.28 12.06 3.37
CA GLU A 76 -12.07 12.79 2.37
C GLU A 76 -12.73 11.85 1.35
N ILE A 77 -12.06 10.74 1.01
CA ILE A 77 -12.63 9.76 0.09
C ILE A 77 -13.69 8.92 0.81
N ASN A 78 -14.88 8.81 0.22
CA ASN A 78 -15.97 8.00 0.72
C ASN A 78 -16.15 6.76 -0.19
N PRO A 79 -15.47 5.64 0.10
CA PRO A 79 -15.53 4.46 -0.75
C PRO A 79 -16.92 3.82 -0.70
N GLN A 80 -17.37 3.24 -1.81
CA GLN A 80 -18.65 2.51 -1.88
C GLN A 80 -18.59 1.17 -1.16
N TYR A 81 -17.40 0.57 -1.10
CA TYR A 81 -17.12 -0.67 -0.38
C TYR A 81 -15.70 -0.63 0.20
N THR A 82 -15.48 -1.40 1.25
CA THR A 82 -14.22 -1.36 2.01
C THR A 82 -13.59 -2.73 2.22
N THR A 83 -14.28 -3.84 1.89
CA THR A 83 -13.73 -5.17 2.18
C THR A 83 -12.65 -5.59 1.18
N LEU A 84 -11.71 -6.40 1.63
CA LEU A 84 -10.69 -6.96 0.75
C LEU A 84 -11.30 -7.94 -0.27
N ASP A 85 -12.42 -8.59 0.07
CA ASP A 85 -13.13 -9.45 -0.86
C ASP A 85 -13.74 -8.64 -2.00
N ASP A 86 -14.40 -7.52 -1.71
CA ASP A 86 -14.90 -6.60 -2.73
C ASP A 86 -13.76 -6.12 -3.64
N PHE A 87 -12.59 -5.79 -3.04
CA PHE A 87 -11.43 -5.39 -3.82
C PHE A 87 -10.96 -6.50 -4.78
N GLU A 88 -10.93 -7.75 -4.34
CA GLU A 88 -10.56 -8.89 -5.19
C GLU A 88 -11.57 -9.12 -6.32
N GLU A 89 -12.86 -9.14 -6.01
CA GLU A 89 -13.93 -9.38 -6.97
C GLU A 89 -14.05 -8.25 -8.00
N MET A 90 -13.93 -7.02 -7.53
CA MET A 90 -14.15 -5.83 -8.35
C MET A 90 -12.86 -5.28 -8.98
N TYR A 91 -11.72 -5.92 -8.81
CA TYR A 91 -10.41 -5.37 -9.13
C TYR A 91 -10.33 -4.69 -10.52
N VAL A 92 -10.92 -5.30 -11.55
CA VAL A 92 -10.96 -4.73 -12.91
C VAL A 92 -11.94 -3.55 -13.04
N ASN A 93 -12.97 -3.52 -12.17
CA ASN A 93 -14.06 -2.54 -12.19
C ASN A 93 -14.18 -1.79 -10.86
N VAL A 94 -13.10 -1.71 -10.10
CA VAL A 94 -13.07 -1.15 -8.75
C VAL A 94 -13.55 0.31 -8.70
N GLY A 95 -13.44 1.03 -9.79
CA GLY A 95 -13.75 2.46 -9.86
C GLY A 95 -12.63 3.34 -9.27
N VAL A 96 -12.48 4.53 -9.80
CA VAL A 96 -11.34 5.42 -9.47
C VAL A 96 -11.32 5.79 -7.98
N GLU A 97 -12.45 6.15 -7.39
CA GLU A 97 -12.53 6.57 -5.99
C GLU A 97 -12.23 5.42 -5.03
N ASN A 98 -12.82 4.24 -5.29
CA ASN A 98 -12.56 3.06 -4.49
C ASN A 98 -11.10 2.62 -4.59
N TYR A 99 -10.55 2.57 -5.80
CA TYR A 99 -9.15 2.21 -6.01
C TYR A 99 -8.22 3.19 -5.29
N ALA A 100 -8.45 4.51 -5.43
CA ALA A 100 -7.67 5.53 -4.75
C ALA A 100 -7.71 5.36 -3.22
N TRP A 101 -8.89 5.05 -2.65
CA TRP A 101 -9.02 4.81 -1.22
C TRP A 101 -8.20 3.59 -0.77
N PHE A 102 -8.27 2.46 -1.49
CA PHE A 102 -7.47 1.29 -1.17
C PHE A 102 -5.96 1.57 -1.26
N GLN A 103 -5.51 2.28 -2.28
CA GLN A 103 -4.09 2.66 -2.41
C GLN A 103 -3.63 3.52 -1.23
N VAL A 104 -4.46 4.44 -0.78
CA VAL A 104 -4.18 5.28 0.39
C VAL A 104 -4.02 4.43 1.66
N ILE A 105 -4.95 3.51 1.95
CA ILE A 105 -4.85 2.67 3.15
C ILE A 105 -3.71 1.66 3.08
N PHE A 106 -3.36 1.17 1.88
CA PHE A 106 -2.18 0.34 1.69
C PHE A 106 -0.91 1.12 2.03
N LEU A 107 -0.78 2.35 1.54
CA LEU A 107 0.38 3.18 1.82
C LEU A 107 0.54 3.49 3.31
N LEU A 108 -0.55 3.84 4.00
CA LEU A 108 -0.51 4.12 5.45
C LEU A 108 -0.13 2.87 6.26
N GLN A 109 -0.51 1.67 5.81
CA GLN A 109 -0.06 0.43 6.42
C GLN A 109 1.40 0.11 6.05
N VAL A 110 1.81 0.37 4.82
CA VAL A 110 3.21 0.24 4.37
C VAL A 110 4.12 1.08 5.26
N GLU A 111 3.80 2.33 5.51
CA GLU A 111 4.58 3.20 6.39
C GLU A 111 4.76 2.59 7.78
N LYS A 112 3.68 2.07 8.38
CA LYS A 112 3.74 1.43 9.70
C LYS A 112 4.67 0.22 9.69
N VAL A 113 4.48 -0.69 8.71
CA VAL A 113 5.31 -1.90 8.60
C VAL A 113 6.77 -1.54 8.34
N TYR A 114 7.02 -0.57 7.47
CA TYR A 114 8.37 -0.12 7.12
C TYR A 114 9.14 0.46 8.32
N LYS A 115 8.47 1.25 9.16
CA LYS A 115 9.09 1.81 10.37
C LYS A 115 9.63 0.74 11.33
N TYR A 116 9.01 -0.45 11.36
CA TYR A 116 9.45 -1.55 12.24
C TYR A 116 10.38 -2.54 11.56
N GLN A 117 10.21 -2.79 10.27
CA GLN A 117 10.88 -3.89 9.58
C GLN A 117 11.82 -3.46 8.45
N GLY A 118 11.62 -2.28 7.84
CA GLY A 118 12.44 -1.81 6.73
C GLY A 118 12.56 -2.87 5.64
N LYS A 119 13.74 -3.03 5.08
CA LYS A 119 14.02 -4.02 4.02
C LYS A 119 13.76 -5.48 4.45
N ALA A 120 13.81 -5.78 5.75
CA ALA A 120 13.61 -7.15 6.23
C ALA A 120 12.23 -7.71 5.88
N PHE A 121 11.21 -6.85 5.80
CA PHE A 121 9.86 -7.26 5.38
C PHE A 121 9.84 -7.82 3.94
N LEU A 122 10.54 -7.18 3.02
CA LEU A 122 10.64 -7.65 1.63
C LEU A 122 11.28 -9.05 1.55
N ASN A 123 12.34 -9.27 2.33
CA ASN A 123 13.00 -10.59 2.39
C ASN A 123 12.04 -11.66 2.95
N LYS A 124 11.22 -11.30 3.93
CA LYS A 124 10.22 -12.22 4.47
C LYS A 124 9.12 -12.54 3.45
N LEU A 125 8.61 -11.52 2.74
CA LEU A 125 7.62 -11.72 1.67
C LEU A 125 8.17 -12.65 0.58
N GLN A 126 9.42 -12.44 0.14
CA GLN A 126 10.05 -13.25 -0.90
C GLN A 126 10.17 -14.72 -0.52
N ASN A 127 10.51 -14.99 0.74
CA ASN A 127 10.79 -16.36 1.22
C ASN A 127 9.55 -17.04 1.84
N HIS A 128 8.40 -16.36 1.86
CA HIS A 128 7.19 -16.90 2.44
C HIS A 128 6.49 -17.86 1.47
N THR A 129 6.11 -19.02 1.97
CA THR A 129 5.29 -19.99 1.23
C THR A 129 3.85 -19.85 1.70
N TRP A 130 3.00 -19.39 0.82
CA TRP A 130 1.59 -19.15 1.11
C TRP A 130 0.79 -20.46 1.05
N ASN A 131 0.09 -20.78 2.14
CA ASN A 131 -0.80 -21.94 2.22
C ASN A 131 -2.15 -21.62 2.86
N PRO A 132 -2.71 -20.40 2.73
CA PRO A 132 -3.96 -20.07 3.37
C PRO A 132 -5.14 -20.77 2.67
N THR A 133 -6.10 -21.24 3.44
CA THR A 133 -7.35 -21.82 2.96
C THR A 133 -8.52 -20.84 3.10
N SER A 134 -8.29 -19.74 3.81
CA SER A 134 -9.29 -18.69 4.05
C SER A 134 -8.64 -17.31 4.15
N LYS A 135 -9.48 -16.27 4.02
CA LYS A 135 -9.04 -14.88 4.21
C LYS A 135 -8.46 -14.64 5.60
N THR A 136 -9.09 -15.18 6.63
CA THR A 136 -8.61 -15.04 8.02
C THR A 136 -7.23 -15.67 8.19
N GLU A 137 -7.00 -16.86 7.64
CA GLU A 137 -5.69 -17.49 7.65
C GLU A 137 -4.66 -16.65 6.91
N TYR A 138 -5.04 -16.06 5.79
CA TYR A 138 -4.16 -15.21 5.02
C TYR A 138 -3.72 -13.95 5.80
N LEU A 139 -4.65 -13.28 6.47
CA LEU A 139 -4.33 -12.15 7.34
C LEU A 139 -3.42 -12.57 8.52
N ASN A 140 -3.64 -13.78 9.07
CA ASN A 140 -2.77 -14.34 10.11
C ASN A 140 -1.36 -14.67 9.57
N GLU A 141 -1.25 -15.18 8.35
CA GLU A 141 0.05 -15.39 7.72
C GLU A 141 0.78 -14.05 7.50
N MET A 142 0.09 -13.01 7.05
CA MET A 142 0.63 -11.67 6.95
C MET A 142 1.08 -11.12 8.31
N ASP A 143 0.34 -11.38 9.38
CA ASP A 143 0.74 -11.01 10.74
C ASP A 143 1.99 -11.75 11.21
N ASN A 144 2.18 -13.02 10.82
CA ASN A 144 3.39 -13.81 11.11
C ASN A 144 4.62 -13.27 10.38
N ILE A 145 4.46 -12.75 9.16
CA ILE A 145 5.52 -12.02 8.46
C ILE A 145 5.83 -10.73 9.22
N GLY A 146 4.83 -10.15 9.86
CA GLY A 146 4.89 -9.01 10.75
C GLY A 146 4.33 -7.74 10.12
N GLY A 147 3.37 -7.13 10.77
CA GLY A 147 2.80 -5.88 10.28
C GLY A 147 1.43 -5.52 10.84
N GLY A 148 0.83 -6.37 11.66
CA GLY A 148 -0.45 -6.11 12.30
C GLY A 148 -1.59 -5.98 11.30
N PHE A 149 -1.62 -6.84 10.30
CA PHE A 149 -2.59 -6.79 9.19
C PHE A 149 -4.01 -7.09 9.65
N THR A 150 -4.21 -8.03 10.57
CA THR A 150 -5.54 -8.30 11.15
C THR A 150 -6.10 -7.06 11.84
N LYS A 151 -5.29 -6.37 12.64
CA LYS A 151 -5.71 -5.13 13.31
C LYS A 151 -5.98 -3.99 12.31
N TRP A 152 -5.15 -3.89 11.29
CA TRP A 152 -5.34 -2.93 10.20
C TRP A 152 -6.66 -3.20 9.44
N ALA A 153 -6.92 -4.47 9.08
CA ALA A 153 -8.16 -4.85 8.41
C ALA A 153 -9.40 -4.50 9.25
N GLN A 154 -9.34 -4.73 10.57
CA GLN A 154 -10.43 -4.32 11.48
C GLN A 154 -10.62 -2.80 11.53
N GLN A 155 -9.52 -2.03 11.59
CA GLN A 155 -9.55 -0.56 11.65
C GLN A 155 -10.31 0.06 10.47
N TYR A 156 -10.12 -0.47 9.27
CA TYR A 156 -10.71 0.04 8.03
C TYR A 156 -11.90 -0.78 7.53
N LYS A 157 -12.42 -1.72 8.35
CA LYS A 157 -13.54 -2.61 7.99
C LYS A 157 -13.26 -3.40 6.69
N LEU A 158 -12.05 -3.90 6.55
CA LEU A 158 -11.61 -4.66 5.37
C LEU A 158 -12.00 -6.14 5.41
N GLN A 159 -12.69 -6.56 6.48
CA GLN A 159 -13.13 -7.95 6.73
C GLN A 159 -14.51 -8.22 6.12
#